data_51ff9959ffcbec44a48434acfd8f69ae
#
_entry.id   51ff9959ffcbec44a48434acfd8f69ae
#
_cell.length_a   1.000
_cell.length_b   1.000
_cell.length_c   1.000
_cell.angle_alpha   90.00
_cell.angle_beta   90.00
_cell.angle_gamma   90.00
#
_symmetry.space_group_name_H-M   'P 1'
#
loop_
_entity.id
_entity.type
_entity.pdbx_description
1 polymer ?
#
loop_
_entity_poly.entity_id
_entity_poly.type
_entity_poly.pdbx_seq_one_letter_code
_entity_poly.pdbx_strand_id
1 'polypeptide(L)'
;MKRTQTWYWMALIVGIGLSLAFPIQSIADSQGKPFTPIEAISLSKAMAASNEDNSQASSRTAAEPADKKVVQTGNTQSVLDTSIEGWRNQLAKEKGFEKWAGAKWTSYPVGPGNHGFIVLLHNRGQQVGYMIVYANPDGTYRLGEYGAGKHPLFSFTTLHRSLQEQGLIPSSFTLETFLQDQSINKEALYPDALHASWKVTVKGLDYFFDAKTGDLLPVHDTELWVKEAKPSPRTITTKSALLEHRLYTNFSPLDELAWVEKKPLPVTTFETLAEALQTYPRVAYVGHLYDKKADFPFAVAGYMKWEGAEPYIAVSFDEPRYIPFSTAMQSGDFYPN
;
A
#
# COMPACT_ATOMS: atom_id res chain seq x y z
N MET A 1 -28.53 -40.71 -8.10
CA MET A 1 -27.78 -39.72 -7.33
C MET A 1 -26.59 -39.25 -8.17
N LYS A 2 -26.70 -38.10 -8.83
CA LYS A 2 -25.61 -37.51 -9.67
C LYS A 2 -24.89 -36.52 -8.82
N ARG A 3 -23.58 -36.74 -8.53
CA ARG A 3 -22.68 -35.79 -7.93
C ARG A 3 -22.22 -34.82 -9.02
N THR A 4 -22.61 -33.57 -8.90
CA THR A 4 -22.04 -32.46 -9.67
C THR A 4 -20.71 -32.12 -9.10
N GLN A 5 -19.64 -32.34 -9.86
CA GLN A 5 -18.27 -31.96 -9.55
C GLN A 5 -18.10 -30.53 -10.01
N THR A 6 -17.96 -29.61 -9.03
CA THR A 6 -17.65 -28.19 -9.29
C THR A 6 -16.16 -28.09 -9.55
N TRP A 7 -15.77 -27.71 -10.73
CA TRP A 7 -14.39 -27.46 -11.12
C TRP A 7 -13.97 -26.08 -10.66
N TYR A 8 -13.03 -26.04 -9.71
CA TYR A 8 -12.33 -24.82 -9.33
C TYR A 8 -11.22 -24.55 -10.36
N TRP A 9 -11.31 -23.43 -11.05
CA TRP A 9 -10.22 -22.94 -11.87
C TRP A 9 -9.18 -22.29 -10.95
N MET A 10 -8.12 -23.03 -10.63
CA MET A 10 -6.88 -22.46 -10.12
C MET A 10 -6.16 -21.79 -11.28
N ALA A 11 -6.01 -20.48 -11.25
CA ALA A 11 -5.05 -19.79 -12.09
C ALA A 11 -3.65 -19.99 -11.49
N LEU A 12 -3.06 -21.14 -11.75
CA LEU A 12 -1.68 -21.43 -11.44
C LEU A 12 -0.81 -20.81 -12.55
N ILE A 13 -0.24 -19.63 -12.32
CA ILE A 13 0.81 -19.12 -13.19
C ILE A 13 2.10 -19.84 -12.82
N VAL A 14 2.30 -21.03 -13.41
CA VAL A 14 3.58 -21.72 -13.40
C VAL A 14 4.45 -21.05 -14.46
N GLY A 15 5.32 -20.14 -14.05
CA GLY A 15 6.42 -19.67 -14.84
C GLY A 15 7.44 -20.80 -15.04
N ILE A 16 7.39 -21.48 -16.19
CA ILE A 16 8.43 -22.43 -16.58
C ILE A 16 9.71 -21.62 -16.90
N GLY A 17 10.60 -21.58 -15.93
CA GLY A 17 11.95 -21.06 -16.12
C GLY A 17 12.76 -21.96 -17.05
N LEU A 18 12.85 -21.60 -18.31
CA LEU A 18 13.92 -22.12 -19.19
C LEU A 18 15.21 -21.36 -18.84
N SER A 19 16.09 -22.02 -18.11
CA SER A 19 17.44 -21.54 -17.85
C SER A 19 18.25 -21.57 -19.15
N LEU A 20 18.24 -20.47 -19.89
CA LEU A 20 19.27 -20.18 -20.86
C LEU A 20 20.36 -19.38 -20.16
N ALA A 21 21.49 -20.01 -19.93
CA ALA A 21 22.69 -19.36 -19.43
C ALA A 21 23.20 -18.35 -20.46
N PHE A 22 22.92 -17.08 -20.21
CA PHE A 22 23.63 -15.98 -20.87
C PHE A 22 24.70 -15.44 -19.93
N PRO A 23 25.88 -15.05 -20.47
CA PRO A 23 26.97 -14.56 -19.64
C PRO A 23 26.54 -13.28 -18.91
N ILE A 24 26.82 -13.25 -17.61
CA ILE A 24 26.67 -12.08 -16.76
C ILE A 24 27.62 -10.99 -17.26
N GLN A 25 27.18 -10.15 -18.15
CA GLN A 25 27.75 -8.82 -18.29
C GLN A 25 27.08 -7.94 -17.26
N SER A 26 27.88 -7.41 -16.35
CA SER A 26 27.52 -6.45 -15.35
C SER A 26 26.71 -5.30 -15.96
N ILE A 27 25.40 -5.26 -15.73
CA ILE A 27 24.61 -4.05 -15.88
C ILE A 27 24.78 -3.26 -14.57
N ALA A 28 25.98 -2.70 -14.41
CA ALA A 28 26.19 -1.52 -13.63
C ALA A 28 25.90 -0.36 -14.59
N ASP A 29 24.75 0.24 -14.41
CA ASP A 29 24.35 1.60 -14.73
C ASP A 29 22.86 1.66 -15.11
N SER A 30 22.01 1.34 -14.17
CA SER A 30 20.84 2.17 -13.95
C SER A 30 21.04 2.79 -12.56
N GLN A 31 21.87 3.81 -12.52
CA GLN A 31 21.99 4.65 -11.34
C GLN A 31 20.62 5.24 -11.07
N GLY A 32 19.94 4.70 -10.07
CA GLY A 32 18.85 5.39 -9.42
C GLY A 32 19.38 6.70 -8.85
N LYS A 33 19.45 7.73 -9.70
CA LYS A 33 19.70 9.08 -9.22
C LYS A 33 18.61 9.39 -8.21
N PRO A 34 18.96 9.93 -7.05
CA PRO A 34 17.95 10.38 -6.10
C PRO A 34 17.04 11.39 -6.78
N PHE A 35 15.74 11.24 -6.61
CA PHE A 35 14.78 12.25 -7.07
C PHE A 35 15.21 13.60 -6.47
N THR A 36 15.42 14.58 -7.35
CA THR A 36 15.66 15.94 -6.89
C THR A 36 14.36 16.53 -6.32
N PRO A 37 14.42 17.54 -5.44
CA PRO A 37 13.21 18.22 -4.97
C PRO A 37 12.30 18.74 -6.09
N ILE A 38 12.88 19.04 -7.27
CA ILE A 38 12.15 19.47 -8.47
C ILE A 38 11.35 18.30 -9.07
N GLU A 39 11.89 17.09 -9.08
CA GLU A 39 11.17 15.87 -9.55
C GLU A 39 10.03 15.49 -8.61
N ALA A 40 10.20 15.65 -7.29
CA ALA A 40 9.15 15.46 -6.31
C ALA A 40 8.00 16.48 -6.49
N ILE A 41 8.33 17.74 -6.81
CA ILE A 41 7.35 18.79 -7.09
C ILE A 41 6.60 18.54 -8.40
N SER A 42 7.28 18.05 -9.44
CA SER A 42 6.61 17.68 -10.71
C SER A 42 5.70 16.47 -10.57
N LEU A 43 6.07 15.50 -9.73
CA LEU A 43 5.25 14.35 -9.36
C LEU A 43 3.98 14.77 -8.59
N SER A 44 4.13 15.63 -7.58
CA SER A 44 2.99 16.14 -6.80
C SER A 44 2.05 16.96 -7.68
N LYS A 45 2.58 17.73 -8.64
CA LYS A 45 1.79 18.54 -9.57
C LYS A 45 1.06 17.67 -10.61
N ALA A 46 1.67 16.58 -11.10
CA ALA A 46 1.03 15.64 -12.01
C ALA A 46 -0.11 14.86 -11.33
N MET A 47 0.05 14.47 -10.06
CA MET A 47 -1.01 13.81 -9.28
C MET A 47 -2.13 14.78 -8.87
N ALA A 48 -1.80 16.04 -8.54
CA ALA A 48 -2.80 17.06 -8.22
C ALA A 48 -3.65 17.42 -9.46
N ALA A 49 -3.05 17.53 -10.64
CA ALA A 49 -3.77 17.82 -11.89
C ALA A 49 -4.74 16.70 -12.28
N SER A 50 -4.39 15.43 -12.05
CA SER A 50 -5.29 14.30 -12.32
C SER A 50 -6.49 14.24 -11.35
N ASN A 51 -6.37 14.79 -10.15
CA ASN A 51 -7.47 14.85 -9.17
C ASN A 51 -8.39 16.08 -9.41
N GLU A 52 -7.88 17.17 -9.95
CA GLU A 52 -8.69 18.38 -10.23
C GLU A 52 -9.66 18.17 -11.41
N ASP A 53 -9.26 17.44 -12.45
CA ASP A 53 -10.16 17.16 -13.59
C ASP A 53 -11.34 16.25 -13.22
N ASN A 54 -11.18 15.36 -12.24
CA ASN A 54 -12.25 14.49 -11.77
C ASN A 54 -13.26 15.20 -10.85
N SER A 55 -12.85 16.31 -10.19
CA SER A 55 -13.75 17.10 -9.33
C SER A 55 -14.63 18.09 -10.10
N GLN A 56 -14.24 18.47 -11.33
CA GLN A 56 -15.02 19.41 -12.14
C GLN A 56 -16.17 18.77 -12.94
N ALA A 57 -16.18 17.45 -13.11
CA ALA A 57 -17.25 16.76 -13.84
C ALA A 57 -18.55 16.60 -13.02
N SER A 58 -18.53 16.85 -11.71
CA SER A 58 -19.70 16.66 -10.81
C SER A 58 -20.39 17.93 -10.35
N SER A 59 -19.99 19.14 -10.77
CA SER A 59 -20.59 20.39 -10.29
C SER A 59 -21.14 21.28 -11.39
N ARG A 60 -22.22 20.84 -12.04
CA ARG A 60 -23.10 21.73 -12.76
C ARG A 60 -24.52 21.52 -12.29
N THR A 61 -24.91 22.22 -11.23
CA THR A 61 -26.25 22.87 -11.07
C THR A 61 -26.31 23.72 -9.80
N ALA A 62 -26.74 24.99 -10.04
CA ALA A 62 -27.37 25.96 -9.17
C ALA A 62 -26.54 26.75 -8.12
N ALA A 63 -26.19 27.98 -8.52
CA ALA A 63 -26.48 29.35 -7.97
C ALA A 63 -26.52 29.56 -6.44
N GLU A 64 -25.63 30.35 -5.99
CA GLU A 64 -25.44 31.68 -5.35
C GLU A 64 -25.30 31.76 -3.81
N PRO A 65 -24.86 32.90 -3.22
CA PRO A 65 -23.51 33.01 -2.67
C PRO A 65 -23.53 33.32 -1.16
N ALA A 66 -22.56 32.83 -0.40
CA ALA A 66 -22.21 33.45 0.87
C ALA A 66 -20.80 33.10 1.35
N ASP A 67 -20.06 34.15 1.66
CA ASP A 67 -18.90 34.25 2.54
C ASP A 67 -17.66 33.36 2.26
N LYS A 68 -16.73 33.97 1.56
CA LYS A 68 -15.31 33.56 1.51
C LYS A 68 -14.67 33.68 2.90
N LYS A 69 -14.71 32.62 3.67
CA LYS A 69 -13.75 32.42 4.74
C LYS A 69 -12.48 31.86 4.10
N VAL A 70 -11.47 32.70 3.91
CA VAL A 70 -10.12 32.30 3.55
C VAL A 70 -9.61 31.39 4.67
N VAL A 71 -9.70 30.07 4.46
CA VAL A 71 -9.07 29.09 5.34
C VAL A 71 -7.57 29.16 5.09
N GLN A 72 -6.83 29.49 6.14
CA GLN A 72 -5.38 29.57 6.15
C GLN A 72 -4.76 28.23 5.77
N THR A 73 -4.36 28.08 4.52
CA THR A 73 -3.68 26.89 3.99
C THR A 73 -2.34 26.60 4.70
N GLY A 74 -1.74 27.60 5.35
CA GLY A 74 -0.45 27.48 6.05
C GLY A 74 -0.48 26.67 7.35
N ASN A 75 -1.61 26.61 8.05
CA ASN A 75 -1.68 25.93 9.36
C ASN A 75 -1.88 24.41 9.22
N THR A 76 -2.63 23.98 8.22
CA THR A 76 -2.94 22.55 7.96
C THR A 76 -1.71 21.77 7.52
N GLN A 77 -0.87 22.34 6.67
CA GLN A 77 0.39 21.72 6.24
C GLN A 77 1.35 21.54 7.42
N SER A 78 1.47 22.54 8.29
CA SER A 78 2.30 22.48 9.50
C SER A 78 1.87 21.37 10.47
N VAL A 79 0.56 21.12 10.61
CA VAL A 79 0.03 20.04 11.47
C VAL A 79 0.33 18.67 10.87
N LEU A 80 0.18 18.50 9.55
CA LEU A 80 0.54 17.28 8.85
C LEU A 80 2.03 16.97 9.01
N ASP A 81 2.90 17.96 8.77
CA ASP A 81 4.34 17.81 8.89
C ASP A 81 4.75 17.37 10.29
N THR A 82 4.22 18.04 11.32
CA THR A 82 4.47 17.70 12.72
C THR A 82 4.01 16.28 13.05
N SER A 83 2.88 15.84 12.50
CA SER A 83 2.34 14.50 12.70
C SER A 83 3.25 13.44 12.09
N ILE A 84 3.64 13.63 10.83
CA ILE A 84 4.55 12.71 10.11
C ILE A 84 5.89 12.60 10.84
N GLU A 85 6.46 13.73 11.25
CA GLU A 85 7.72 13.75 11.99
C GLU A 85 7.63 13.06 13.35
N GLY A 86 6.53 13.21 14.05
CA GLY A 86 6.27 12.54 15.32
C GLY A 86 6.29 11.01 15.15
N TRP A 87 5.54 10.45 14.20
CA TRP A 87 5.52 9.02 13.93
C TRP A 87 6.85 8.52 13.40
N ARG A 88 7.47 9.23 12.44
CA ARG A 88 8.79 8.88 11.90
C ARG A 88 9.83 8.75 13.03
N ASN A 89 9.86 9.71 13.95
CA ASN A 89 10.84 9.74 15.04
C ASN A 89 10.59 8.65 16.09
N GLN A 90 9.34 8.22 16.30
CA GLN A 90 9.03 7.09 17.17
C GLN A 90 9.46 5.77 16.48
N LEU A 91 9.01 5.56 15.25
CA LEU A 91 9.30 4.34 14.49
C LEU A 91 10.79 4.18 14.19
N ALA A 92 11.54 5.26 13.96
CA ALA A 92 12.98 5.20 13.71
C ALA A 92 13.80 4.57 14.85
N LYS A 93 13.23 4.42 16.04
CA LYS A 93 13.87 3.76 17.19
C LYS A 93 13.67 2.23 17.17
N GLU A 94 12.79 1.75 16.32
CA GLU A 94 12.39 0.36 16.24
C GLU A 94 13.24 -0.41 15.24
N LYS A 95 13.47 -1.69 15.55
CA LYS A 95 14.21 -2.59 14.68
C LYS A 95 13.52 -2.72 13.32
N GLY A 96 14.29 -2.49 12.24
CA GLY A 96 13.82 -2.49 10.87
C GLY A 96 13.44 -1.10 10.34
N PHE A 97 13.34 -0.09 11.21
CA PHE A 97 13.02 1.29 10.85
C PHE A 97 14.20 2.27 11.05
N GLU A 98 15.38 1.79 11.34
CA GLU A 98 16.56 2.63 11.68
C GLU A 98 16.89 3.64 10.58
N LYS A 99 16.60 3.29 9.30
CA LYS A 99 16.80 4.19 8.16
C LYS A 99 15.86 5.39 8.12
N TRP A 100 14.80 5.38 8.94
CA TRP A 100 13.86 6.49 9.08
C TRP A 100 14.44 7.65 9.90
N ALA A 101 15.48 7.40 10.68
CA ALA A 101 16.17 8.44 11.42
C ALA A 101 16.71 9.52 10.47
N GLY A 102 16.19 10.75 10.60
CA GLY A 102 16.52 11.87 9.73
C GLY A 102 16.09 11.74 8.26
N ALA A 103 15.25 10.74 7.92
CA ALA A 103 14.71 10.62 6.57
C ALA A 103 13.87 11.84 6.23
N LYS A 104 14.03 12.34 5.00
CA LYS A 104 13.13 13.31 4.39
C LYS A 104 11.90 12.60 3.85
N TRP A 105 10.84 13.34 3.59
CA TRP A 105 9.62 12.77 3.05
C TRP A 105 8.96 13.68 2.03
N THR A 106 8.15 13.07 1.18
CA THR A 106 7.21 13.73 0.26
C THR A 106 5.84 13.12 0.48
N SER A 107 4.78 13.88 0.29
CA SER A 107 3.40 13.38 0.43
C SER A 107 2.59 13.65 -0.81
N TYR A 108 1.68 12.73 -1.13
CA TYR A 108 0.74 12.81 -2.23
C TYR A 108 -0.66 12.43 -1.73
N PRO A 109 -1.73 13.06 -2.24
CA PRO A 109 -3.08 12.61 -1.92
C PRO A 109 -3.32 11.20 -2.45
N VAL A 110 -4.10 10.41 -1.74
CA VAL A 110 -4.67 9.15 -2.22
C VAL A 110 -6.18 9.29 -2.32
N GLY A 111 -6.75 8.82 -3.43
CA GLY A 111 -8.16 8.99 -3.73
C GLY A 111 -8.92 7.68 -3.83
N PRO A 112 -10.18 7.78 -4.28
CA PRO A 112 -11.07 8.92 -4.13
C PRO A 112 -11.71 8.98 -2.74
N GLY A 113 -12.02 10.21 -2.28
CA GLY A 113 -12.88 10.43 -1.10
C GLY A 113 -12.26 10.25 0.29
N ASN A 114 -11.03 9.78 0.41
CA ASN A 114 -10.47 9.34 1.70
C ASN A 114 -9.80 10.44 2.52
N HIS A 115 -9.63 11.66 2.01
CA HIS A 115 -8.81 12.70 2.68
C HIS A 115 -7.48 12.15 3.22
N GLY A 116 -6.89 11.21 2.45
CA GLY A 116 -5.67 10.49 2.82
C GLY A 116 -4.47 10.97 2.03
N PHE A 117 -3.30 10.68 2.58
CA PHE A 117 -2.00 10.96 1.96
C PHE A 117 -1.13 9.72 2.02
N ILE A 118 -0.44 9.41 0.92
CA ILE A 118 0.75 8.59 0.99
C ILE A 118 1.95 9.49 1.27
N VAL A 119 2.75 9.09 2.24
CA VAL A 119 4.01 9.73 2.62
C VAL A 119 5.13 8.78 2.29
N LEU A 120 6.00 9.15 1.35
CA LEU A 120 7.18 8.38 0.96
C LEU A 120 8.41 8.92 1.68
N LEU A 121 9.11 8.05 2.41
CA LEU A 121 10.32 8.42 3.15
C LEU A 121 11.57 8.11 2.34
N HIS A 122 12.52 9.06 2.36
CA HIS A 122 13.77 8.98 1.62
C HIS A 122 14.94 9.26 2.54
N ASN A 123 15.95 8.43 2.49
CA ASN A 123 17.21 8.65 3.19
C ASN A 123 18.38 8.51 2.21
N ARG A 124 19.24 9.53 2.11
CA ARG A 124 20.37 9.60 1.17
C ARG A 124 19.95 9.27 -0.28
N GLY A 125 18.78 9.77 -0.70
CA GLY A 125 18.26 9.59 -2.04
C GLY A 125 17.62 8.22 -2.34
N GLN A 126 17.55 7.32 -1.37
CA GLN A 126 16.87 6.03 -1.50
C GLN A 126 15.54 6.05 -0.76
N GLN A 127 14.52 5.43 -1.31
CA GLN A 127 13.28 5.15 -0.60
C GLN A 127 13.57 4.18 0.55
N VAL A 128 13.04 4.48 1.73
CA VAL A 128 13.27 3.69 2.95
C VAL A 128 11.98 3.28 3.64
N GLY A 129 10.84 3.67 3.08
CA GLY A 129 9.54 3.29 3.59
C GLY A 129 8.45 4.28 3.23
N TYR A 130 7.28 4.07 3.82
CA TYR A 130 6.08 4.89 3.59
C TYR A 130 5.15 4.89 4.80
N MET A 131 4.24 5.87 4.80
CA MET A 131 3.08 5.93 5.71
C MET A 131 1.83 6.25 4.89
N ILE A 132 0.68 5.71 5.28
CA ILE A 132 -0.64 6.20 4.88
C ILE A 132 -1.22 7.00 6.03
N VAL A 133 -1.55 8.23 5.76
CA VAL A 133 -2.01 9.21 6.75
C VAL A 133 -3.37 9.72 6.34
N TYR A 134 -4.31 9.78 7.27
CA TYR A 134 -5.66 10.30 7.03
C TYR A 134 -5.89 11.59 7.82
N ALA A 135 -6.57 12.54 7.19
CA ALA A 135 -7.09 13.70 7.88
C ALA A 135 -8.37 13.34 8.66
N ASN A 136 -8.48 13.84 9.87
CA ASN A 136 -9.71 13.78 10.67
C ASN A 136 -10.54 15.06 10.46
N PRO A 137 -11.86 15.01 10.68
CA PRO A 137 -12.72 16.19 10.54
C PRO A 137 -12.35 17.36 11.46
N ASP A 138 -11.66 17.09 12.57
CA ASP A 138 -11.17 18.10 13.52
C ASP A 138 -9.85 18.76 13.11
N GLY A 139 -9.31 18.43 11.94
CA GLY A 139 -8.05 18.94 11.42
C GLY A 139 -6.81 18.24 11.97
N THR A 140 -6.97 17.19 12.78
CA THR A 140 -5.85 16.31 13.19
C THR A 140 -5.61 15.22 12.18
N TYR A 141 -4.54 14.44 12.37
CA TYR A 141 -4.19 13.32 11.50
C TYR A 141 -4.06 12.02 12.28
N ARG A 142 -4.29 10.90 11.56
CA ARG A 142 -4.09 9.54 12.07
C ARG A 142 -3.25 8.72 11.10
N LEU A 143 -2.45 7.83 11.65
CA LEU A 143 -1.64 6.89 10.88
C LEU A 143 -2.47 5.63 10.60
N GLY A 144 -2.66 5.31 9.33
CA GLY A 144 -3.48 4.17 8.88
C GLY A 144 -2.68 2.92 8.59
N GLU A 145 -1.52 3.08 7.96
CA GLU A 145 -0.62 1.99 7.56
C GLU A 145 0.79 2.53 7.45
N TYR A 146 1.79 1.68 7.64
CA TYR A 146 3.19 2.04 7.41
C TYR A 146 4.04 0.81 7.14
N GLY A 147 5.16 1.01 6.46
CA GLY A 147 6.10 -0.05 6.16
C GLY A 147 7.49 0.49 5.85
N ALA A 148 8.51 -0.23 6.31
CA ALA A 148 9.90 0.05 5.98
C ALA A 148 10.34 -0.80 4.79
N GLY A 149 11.16 -0.21 3.90
CA GLY A 149 11.70 -0.94 2.77
C GLY A 149 12.02 -0.05 1.58
N LYS A 150 12.55 -0.66 0.53
CA LYS A 150 12.96 0.01 -0.71
C LYS A 150 11.84 0.11 -1.73
N HIS A 151 10.83 -0.75 -1.61
CA HIS A 151 9.68 -0.82 -2.52
C HIS A 151 8.42 -0.40 -1.76
N PRO A 152 8.23 0.91 -1.53
CA PRO A 152 7.06 1.39 -0.81
C PRO A 152 5.78 1.15 -1.60
N LEU A 153 4.65 1.20 -0.89
CA LEU A 153 3.34 1.25 -1.50
C LEU A 153 3.27 2.44 -2.47
N PHE A 154 2.59 2.29 -3.59
CA PHE A 154 2.46 3.32 -4.64
C PHE A 154 3.80 3.80 -5.23
N SER A 155 4.74 2.89 -5.43
CA SER A 155 5.99 3.18 -6.12
C SER A 155 5.77 3.36 -7.62
N PHE A 156 6.05 4.56 -8.16
CA PHE A 156 6.02 4.79 -9.59
C PHE A 156 7.04 3.94 -10.36
N THR A 157 8.17 3.63 -9.77
CA THR A 157 9.17 2.74 -10.38
C THR A 157 8.60 1.32 -10.55
N THR A 158 7.88 0.82 -9.54
CA THR A 158 7.19 -0.47 -9.63
C THR A 158 6.12 -0.44 -10.70
N LEU A 159 5.25 0.57 -10.68
CA LEU A 159 4.19 0.73 -11.69
C LEU A 159 4.74 0.83 -13.12
N HIS A 160 5.78 1.66 -13.34
CA HIS A 160 6.40 1.82 -14.65
C HIS A 160 6.93 0.49 -15.19
N ARG A 161 7.66 -0.28 -14.36
CA ARG A 161 8.14 -1.61 -14.72
C ARG A 161 6.98 -2.54 -15.09
N SER A 162 5.94 -2.58 -14.29
CA SER A 162 4.76 -3.43 -14.53
C SER A 162 4.06 -3.09 -15.84
N LEU A 163 3.90 -1.80 -16.17
CA LEU A 163 3.31 -1.38 -17.44
C LEU A 163 4.15 -1.80 -18.64
N GLN A 164 5.48 -1.79 -18.51
CA GLN A 164 6.39 -2.30 -19.56
C GLN A 164 6.29 -3.81 -19.69
N GLU A 165 6.28 -4.55 -18.59
CA GLU A 165 6.16 -6.02 -18.57
C GLU A 165 4.82 -6.48 -19.18
N GLN A 166 3.74 -5.72 -18.98
CA GLN A 166 2.42 -5.96 -19.59
C GLN A 166 2.33 -5.46 -21.05
N GLY A 167 3.37 -4.83 -21.59
CA GLY A 167 3.36 -4.26 -22.95
C GLY A 167 2.41 -3.07 -23.13
N LEU A 168 1.96 -2.44 -22.05
CA LEU A 168 1.07 -1.29 -22.07
C LEU A 168 1.79 0.00 -22.45
N ILE A 169 3.07 0.08 -22.13
CA ILE A 169 3.98 1.14 -22.57
C ILE A 169 5.23 0.52 -23.21
N PRO A 170 5.90 1.21 -24.15
CA PRO A 170 7.12 0.72 -24.76
C PRO A 170 8.27 0.51 -23.75
N SER A 171 9.12 -0.48 -23.95
CA SER A 171 10.32 -0.69 -23.13
C SER A 171 11.32 0.48 -23.20
N SER A 172 11.28 1.27 -24.27
CA SER A 172 12.08 2.51 -24.43
C SER A 172 11.54 3.70 -23.67
N PHE A 173 10.34 3.58 -23.08
CA PHE A 173 9.72 4.64 -22.32
C PHE A 173 10.42 4.79 -20.97
N THR A 174 11.09 5.91 -20.73
CA THR A 174 11.80 6.13 -19.48
C THR A 174 10.81 6.43 -18.34
N LEU A 175 11.22 6.24 -17.09
CA LEU A 175 10.42 6.62 -15.93
C LEU A 175 10.06 8.12 -15.98
N GLU A 176 11.00 8.98 -16.37
CA GLU A 176 10.76 10.41 -16.49
C GLU A 176 9.68 10.71 -17.54
N THR A 177 9.78 10.12 -18.74
CA THR A 177 8.76 10.26 -19.78
C THR A 177 7.40 9.76 -19.28
N PHE A 178 7.36 8.61 -18.61
CA PHE A 178 6.14 8.05 -18.03
C PHE A 178 5.49 9.00 -17.01
N LEU A 179 6.29 9.63 -16.15
CA LEU A 179 5.79 10.56 -15.13
C LEU A 179 5.19 11.83 -15.74
N GLN A 180 5.77 12.31 -16.86
CA GLN A 180 5.35 13.52 -17.55
C GLN A 180 4.20 13.28 -18.54
N ASP A 181 3.95 12.04 -18.95
CA ASP A 181 2.92 11.71 -19.93
C ASP A 181 1.53 11.83 -19.33
N GLN A 182 0.80 12.85 -19.75
CA GLN A 182 -0.58 13.12 -19.34
C GLN A 182 -1.60 12.26 -20.11
N SER A 183 -1.20 11.56 -21.17
CA SER A 183 -2.09 10.62 -21.87
C SER A 183 -2.31 9.33 -21.09
N ILE A 184 -1.48 9.07 -20.08
CA ILE A 184 -1.59 7.95 -19.15
C ILE A 184 -2.09 8.49 -17.82
N ASN A 185 -3.38 8.31 -17.55
CA ASN A 185 -3.93 8.66 -16.23
C ASN A 185 -3.48 7.67 -15.17
N LYS A 186 -3.03 8.15 -14.02
CA LYS A 186 -2.49 7.34 -12.91
C LYS A 186 -3.18 7.78 -11.63
N GLU A 187 -4.02 6.92 -11.08
CA GLU A 187 -4.81 7.18 -9.89
C GLU A 187 -4.45 6.17 -8.78
N ALA A 188 -4.10 6.68 -7.61
CA ALA A 188 -3.81 5.86 -6.44
C ALA A 188 -5.11 5.60 -5.67
N LEU A 189 -5.60 4.38 -5.66
CA LEU A 189 -6.80 3.95 -4.95
C LEU A 189 -6.42 3.25 -3.66
N TYR A 190 -6.93 3.73 -2.54
CA TYR A 190 -6.66 3.17 -1.23
C TYR A 190 -7.93 3.10 -0.37
N PRO A 191 -8.83 2.16 -0.62
CA PRO A 191 -10.00 1.94 0.27
C PRO A 191 -9.56 1.42 1.63
N ASP A 192 -8.60 0.51 1.69
CA ASP A 192 -7.98 -0.03 2.91
C ASP A 192 -6.59 -0.61 2.62
N ALA A 193 -5.92 -1.12 3.65
CA ALA A 193 -4.55 -1.60 3.55
C ALA A 193 -4.36 -2.82 2.62
N LEU A 194 -5.38 -3.61 2.37
CA LEU A 194 -5.31 -4.80 1.54
C LEU A 194 -5.81 -4.58 0.11
N HIS A 195 -6.54 -3.49 -0.13
CA HIS A 195 -7.07 -3.13 -1.43
C HIS A 195 -6.38 -1.90 -2.04
N ALA A 196 -5.12 -1.66 -1.69
CA ALA A 196 -4.32 -0.58 -2.28
C ALA A 196 -3.94 -0.92 -3.72
N SER A 197 -4.33 -0.08 -4.68
CA SER A 197 -4.05 -0.33 -6.09
C SER A 197 -3.83 0.94 -6.90
N TRP A 198 -3.10 0.79 -7.98
CA TRP A 198 -3.09 1.78 -9.06
C TRP A 198 -4.22 1.50 -10.03
N LYS A 199 -5.01 2.51 -10.34
CA LYS A 199 -5.83 2.54 -11.54
C LYS A 199 -5.06 3.31 -12.61
N VAL A 200 -4.82 2.69 -13.75
CA VAL A 200 -4.08 3.29 -14.86
C VAL A 200 -4.94 3.22 -16.13
N THR A 201 -5.21 4.38 -16.71
CA THR A 201 -5.94 4.46 -17.99
C THR A 201 -4.92 4.64 -19.11
N VAL A 202 -4.84 3.66 -20.01
CA VAL A 202 -3.99 3.68 -21.20
C VAL A 202 -4.87 3.49 -22.44
N LYS A 203 -4.81 4.43 -23.40
CA LYS A 203 -5.60 4.39 -24.64
C LYS A 203 -7.10 4.21 -24.40
N GLY A 204 -7.63 4.79 -23.31
CA GLY A 204 -9.03 4.72 -22.92
C GLY A 204 -9.48 3.43 -22.24
N LEU A 205 -8.56 2.54 -21.90
CA LEU A 205 -8.83 1.31 -21.15
C LEU A 205 -8.24 1.41 -19.75
N ASP A 206 -9.02 1.00 -18.75
CA ASP A 206 -8.61 0.99 -17.35
C ASP A 206 -7.97 -0.36 -16.98
N TYR A 207 -6.83 -0.27 -16.30
CA TYR A 207 -6.08 -1.38 -15.75
C TYR A 207 -5.85 -1.15 -14.26
N PHE A 208 -5.91 -2.21 -13.48
CA PHE A 208 -5.69 -2.13 -12.03
C PHE A 208 -4.46 -2.95 -11.67
N PHE A 209 -3.55 -2.34 -10.91
CA PHE A 209 -2.31 -2.98 -10.47
C PHE A 209 -2.24 -2.92 -8.94
N ASP A 210 -1.79 -3.99 -8.31
CA ASP A 210 -1.48 -3.97 -6.89
C ASP A 210 -0.45 -2.86 -6.58
N ALA A 211 -0.73 -2.04 -5.57
CA ALA A 211 0.10 -0.88 -5.28
C ALA A 211 1.47 -1.24 -4.69
N LYS A 212 1.66 -2.44 -4.15
CA LYS A 212 2.91 -2.92 -3.55
C LYS A 212 3.73 -3.72 -4.55
N THR A 213 3.13 -4.72 -5.19
CA THR A 213 3.85 -5.65 -6.06
C THR A 213 3.90 -5.17 -7.52
N GLY A 214 2.90 -4.40 -7.94
CA GLY A 214 2.70 -4.01 -9.33
C GLY A 214 2.03 -5.09 -10.18
N ASP A 215 1.53 -6.17 -9.59
CA ASP A 215 0.84 -7.21 -10.32
C ASP A 215 -0.48 -6.71 -10.90
N LEU A 216 -0.79 -7.12 -12.13
CA LEU A 216 -2.07 -6.83 -12.76
C LEU A 216 -3.19 -7.58 -12.01
N LEU A 217 -4.16 -6.84 -11.52
CA LEU A 217 -5.27 -7.39 -10.75
C LEU A 217 -6.38 -7.92 -11.67
N PRO A 218 -7.05 -9.03 -11.31
CA PRO A 218 -8.12 -9.64 -12.10
C PRO A 218 -9.46 -8.90 -11.91
N VAL A 219 -9.43 -7.57 -11.94
CA VAL A 219 -10.59 -6.71 -11.71
C VAL A 219 -10.65 -5.63 -12.79
N HIS A 220 -11.88 -5.31 -13.21
CA HIS A 220 -12.14 -4.37 -14.31
C HIS A 220 -13.09 -3.25 -13.90
N ASP A 221 -13.54 -3.23 -12.64
CA ASP A 221 -14.58 -2.32 -12.17
C ASP A 221 -14.09 -1.47 -10.99
N THR A 222 -14.34 -0.17 -11.07
CA THR A 222 -14.07 0.78 -9.99
C THR A 222 -15.05 0.66 -8.83
N GLU A 223 -16.22 0.07 -9.01
CA GLU A 223 -17.23 -0.07 -7.94
C GLU A 223 -16.72 -0.90 -6.76
N LEU A 224 -15.77 -1.81 -6.99
CA LEU A 224 -15.13 -2.60 -5.93
C LEU A 224 -14.29 -1.73 -4.97
N TRP A 225 -13.90 -0.53 -5.41
CA TRP A 225 -13.04 0.39 -4.66
C TRP A 225 -13.81 1.49 -3.92
N VAL A 226 -15.11 1.65 -4.23
CA VAL A 226 -15.96 2.73 -3.69
C VAL A 226 -16.56 2.37 -2.33
N LYS A 227 -16.43 1.13 -1.87
CA LYS A 227 -16.82 0.80 -0.49
C LYS A 227 -15.92 1.57 0.46
N GLU A 228 -16.44 2.67 1.00
CA GLU A 228 -15.76 3.42 2.07
C GLU A 228 -15.35 2.44 3.16
N ALA A 229 -14.04 2.22 3.27
CA ALA A 229 -13.50 1.52 4.42
C ALA A 229 -13.87 2.35 5.65
N LYS A 230 -14.74 1.81 6.50
CA LYS A 230 -15.06 2.48 7.77
C LYS A 230 -13.78 2.46 8.60
N PRO A 231 -13.16 3.62 8.83
CA PRO A 231 -11.93 3.66 9.61
C PRO A 231 -12.21 3.08 11.00
N SER A 232 -11.28 2.29 11.51
CA SER A 232 -11.33 1.86 12.90
C SER A 232 -11.44 3.09 13.82
N PRO A 233 -12.31 3.08 14.83
CA PRO A 233 -12.37 4.16 15.80
C PRO A 233 -11.11 4.28 16.66
N ARG A 234 -10.26 3.24 16.68
CA ARG A 234 -9.01 3.17 17.46
C ARG A 234 -7.81 3.18 16.51
N THR A 235 -7.45 4.34 16.03
CA THR A 235 -6.31 4.56 15.13
C THR A 235 -5.13 5.20 15.86
N ILE A 236 -3.92 5.06 15.30
CA ILE A 236 -2.73 5.70 15.82
C ILE A 236 -2.82 7.22 15.58
N THR A 237 -2.71 7.98 16.64
CA THR A 237 -2.66 9.44 16.63
C THR A 237 -1.25 9.94 16.95
N THR A 238 -1.01 11.24 16.86
CA THR A 238 0.26 11.85 17.27
C THR A 238 0.55 11.73 18.77
N LYS A 239 -0.48 11.42 19.58
CA LYS A 239 -0.37 11.21 21.03
C LYS A 239 -0.12 9.76 21.39
N SER A 240 -0.32 8.82 20.46
CA SER A 240 -0.13 7.39 20.70
C SER A 240 1.35 7.08 20.89
N ALA A 241 1.70 6.52 22.03
CA ALA A 241 3.02 5.96 22.27
C ALA A 241 3.09 4.52 21.76
N LEU A 242 4.24 4.10 21.23
CA LEU A 242 4.48 2.71 20.89
C LEU A 242 4.73 1.92 22.19
N LEU A 243 3.93 0.88 22.43
CA LEU A 243 3.96 0.09 23.66
C LEU A 243 4.72 -1.23 23.50
N GLU A 244 4.58 -1.86 22.33
CA GLU A 244 5.19 -3.17 22.07
C GLU A 244 5.48 -3.33 20.58
N HIS A 245 6.67 -3.86 20.26
CA HIS A 245 7.07 -4.29 18.94
C HIS A 245 7.61 -5.71 19.01
N ARG A 246 6.98 -6.64 18.30
CA ARG A 246 7.41 -8.02 18.16
C ARG A 246 7.69 -8.34 16.70
N LEU A 247 8.81 -9.03 16.49
CA LEU A 247 9.23 -9.52 15.19
C LEU A 247 9.32 -11.03 15.22
N TYR A 248 8.84 -11.66 14.14
CA TYR A 248 8.95 -13.10 13.89
C TYR A 248 9.79 -13.34 12.64
N THR A 249 10.19 -14.57 12.42
CA THR A 249 10.94 -14.95 11.22
C THR A 249 10.07 -14.75 9.99
N ASN A 250 10.54 -13.90 9.06
CA ASN A 250 9.91 -13.75 7.76
C ASN A 250 10.15 -15.00 6.89
N PHE A 251 9.18 -15.35 6.05
CA PHE A 251 9.23 -16.48 5.14
C PHE A 251 8.38 -16.18 3.91
N SER A 252 8.50 -16.99 2.85
CA SER A 252 7.63 -16.91 1.68
C SER A 252 6.51 -17.96 1.81
N PRO A 253 5.24 -17.56 1.99
CA PRO A 253 4.14 -18.51 2.03
C PRO A 253 3.89 -19.21 0.69
N LEU A 254 4.48 -18.71 -0.41
CA LEU A 254 4.39 -19.32 -1.73
C LEU A 254 5.38 -20.47 -1.92
N ASP A 255 6.47 -20.51 -1.15
CA ASP A 255 7.49 -21.55 -1.31
C ASP A 255 7.04 -22.88 -0.69
N GLU A 256 6.30 -22.84 0.42
CA GLU A 256 5.92 -24.04 1.17
C GLU A 256 4.46 -24.45 0.96
N LEU A 257 3.58 -23.52 0.57
CA LEU A 257 2.15 -23.73 0.30
C LEU A 257 1.37 -24.47 1.40
N ALA A 258 1.92 -24.54 2.63
CA ALA A 258 1.31 -25.29 3.71
C ALA A 258 -0.10 -24.81 4.08
N TRP A 259 -0.37 -23.52 3.90
CA TRP A 259 -1.66 -22.90 4.12
C TRP A 259 -2.77 -23.43 3.18
N VAL A 260 -2.41 -24.00 2.01
CA VAL A 260 -3.36 -24.56 1.05
C VAL A 260 -3.99 -25.86 1.59
N GLU A 261 -3.23 -26.64 2.34
CA GLU A 261 -3.66 -27.94 2.85
C GLU A 261 -4.21 -27.89 4.28
N LYS A 262 -3.88 -26.84 5.03
CA LYS A 262 -4.25 -26.70 6.43
C LYS A 262 -5.57 -25.96 6.63
N LYS A 263 -6.22 -26.20 7.75
CA LYS A 263 -7.40 -25.45 8.17
C LYS A 263 -6.96 -24.10 8.77
N PRO A 264 -7.80 -23.06 8.64
CA PRO A 264 -7.55 -21.80 9.32
C PRO A 264 -7.42 -21.99 10.84
N LEU A 265 -6.55 -21.20 11.44
CA LEU A 265 -6.46 -21.08 12.90
C LEU A 265 -7.72 -20.36 13.43
N PRO A 266 -8.20 -20.71 14.63
CA PRO A 266 -9.39 -20.09 15.22
C PRO A 266 -9.07 -18.70 15.80
N VAL A 267 -8.50 -17.81 14.97
CA VAL A 267 -8.19 -16.44 15.35
C VAL A 267 -9.47 -15.60 15.28
N THR A 268 -9.91 -15.07 16.43
CA THR A 268 -11.07 -14.19 16.54
C THR A 268 -10.73 -12.86 17.21
N THR A 269 -9.63 -12.81 17.94
CA THR A 269 -9.10 -11.62 18.60
C THR A 269 -7.60 -11.51 18.39
N PHE A 270 -7.03 -10.35 18.70
CA PHE A 270 -5.58 -10.19 18.62
C PHE A 270 -4.84 -11.11 19.62
N GLU A 271 -5.42 -11.36 20.78
CA GLU A 271 -4.84 -12.24 21.81
C GLU A 271 -4.70 -13.68 21.26
N THR A 272 -5.74 -14.20 20.58
CA THR A 272 -5.68 -15.53 19.95
C THR A 272 -4.67 -15.59 18.81
N LEU A 273 -4.47 -14.50 18.06
CA LEU A 273 -3.38 -14.41 17.08
C LEU A 273 -2.01 -14.42 17.78
N ALA A 274 -1.84 -13.64 18.85
CA ALA A 274 -0.59 -13.57 19.60
C ALA A 274 -0.20 -14.94 20.21
N GLU A 275 -1.16 -15.70 20.69
CA GLU A 275 -0.97 -17.09 21.17
C GLU A 275 -0.57 -18.01 20.00
N ALA A 276 -1.23 -17.89 18.84
CA ALA A 276 -0.88 -18.67 17.66
C ALA A 276 0.57 -18.38 17.20
N LEU A 277 0.97 -17.10 17.19
CA LEU A 277 2.33 -16.67 16.84
C LEU A 277 3.42 -17.16 17.83
N GLN A 278 3.03 -17.51 19.06
CA GLN A 278 3.93 -18.15 20.04
C GLN A 278 3.97 -19.66 19.87
N THR A 279 2.85 -20.26 19.42
CA THR A 279 2.69 -21.71 19.30
C THR A 279 3.27 -22.25 18.01
N TYR A 280 3.08 -21.54 16.91
CA TYR A 280 3.53 -21.97 15.58
C TYR A 280 4.79 -21.20 15.17
N PRO A 281 5.81 -21.88 14.64
CA PRO A 281 7.05 -21.24 14.21
C PRO A 281 6.83 -20.22 13.08
N ARG A 282 5.79 -20.44 12.28
CA ARG A 282 5.37 -19.58 11.17
C ARG A 282 3.86 -19.55 11.09
N VAL A 283 3.31 -18.37 10.81
CA VAL A 283 1.88 -18.17 10.56
C VAL A 283 1.75 -17.40 9.25
N ALA A 284 0.98 -17.96 8.31
CA ALA A 284 0.58 -17.27 7.10
C ALA A 284 -0.76 -16.56 7.32
N TYR A 285 -0.91 -15.39 6.74
CA TYR A 285 -2.18 -14.69 6.57
C TYR A 285 -2.58 -14.77 5.10
N VAL A 286 -3.78 -15.22 4.79
CA VAL A 286 -4.31 -15.28 3.42
C VAL A 286 -5.48 -14.32 3.31
N GLY A 287 -5.28 -13.24 2.56
CA GLY A 287 -6.33 -12.29 2.24
C GLY A 287 -7.17 -12.78 1.06
N HIS A 288 -8.48 -12.91 1.26
CA HIS A 288 -9.48 -13.29 0.23
C HIS A 288 -10.07 -12.03 -0.39
N LEU A 289 -9.35 -11.45 -1.36
CA LEU A 289 -9.60 -10.10 -1.85
C LEU A 289 -10.50 -10.10 -3.11
N TYR A 290 -11.05 -8.94 -3.43
CA TYR A 290 -11.83 -8.69 -4.65
C TYR A 290 -13.03 -9.65 -4.79
N ASP A 291 -13.89 -9.71 -3.77
CA ASP A 291 -15.01 -10.65 -3.68
C ASP A 291 -14.55 -12.11 -3.78
N LYS A 292 -13.42 -12.42 -3.16
CA LYS A 292 -12.78 -13.76 -3.15
C LYS A 292 -12.35 -14.26 -4.54
N LYS A 293 -12.07 -13.35 -5.45
CA LYS A 293 -11.52 -13.69 -6.77
C LYS A 293 -10.02 -13.94 -6.75
N ALA A 294 -9.33 -13.47 -5.70
CA ALA A 294 -7.89 -13.62 -5.55
C ALA A 294 -7.50 -13.85 -4.09
N ASP A 295 -6.63 -14.83 -3.87
CA ASP A 295 -6.03 -15.13 -2.60
C ASP A 295 -4.59 -14.58 -2.55
N PHE A 296 -4.31 -13.77 -1.54
CA PHE A 296 -3.00 -13.16 -1.33
C PHE A 296 -2.39 -13.70 -0.03
N PRO A 297 -1.42 -14.63 -0.11
CA PRO A 297 -0.75 -15.15 1.06
C PRO A 297 0.41 -14.24 1.48
N PHE A 298 0.47 -13.94 2.77
CA PHE A 298 1.51 -13.15 3.40
C PHE A 298 2.09 -13.90 4.61
N ALA A 299 3.37 -13.72 4.91
CA ALA A 299 3.89 -14.08 6.21
C ALA A 299 3.42 -13.10 7.27
N VAL A 300 3.06 -13.56 8.45
CA VAL A 300 2.91 -12.70 9.63
C VAL A 300 4.30 -12.51 10.25
N ALA A 301 4.95 -11.39 9.89
CA ALA A 301 6.33 -11.10 10.29
C ALA A 301 6.46 -10.40 11.64
N GLY A 302 5.34 -10.05 12.27
CA GLY A 302 5.34 -9.37 13.57
C GLY A 302 4.06 -8.63 13.90
N TYR A 303 4.14 -7.79 14.91
CA TYR A 303 3.07 -6.85 15.26
C TYR A 303 3.61 -5.64 16.04
N MET A 304 2.82 -4.57 16.07
CA MET A 304 3.03 -3.43 16.94
C MET A 304 1.75 -3.07 17.70
N LYS A 305 1.89 -2.71 18.99
CA LYS A 305 0.81 -2.16 19.81
C LYS A 305 1.09 -0.70 20.12
N TRP A 306 0.09 0.13 19.94
CA TRP A 306 0.14 1.55 20.20
C TRP A 306 -0.90 1.92 21.26
N GLU A 307 -0.58 2.87 22.09
CA GLU A 307 -1.48 3.40 23.11
C GLU A 307 -2.74 4.00 22.46
N GLY A 308 -3.92 3.58 22.92
CA GLY A 308 -5.20 4.06 22.43
C GLY A 308 -5.59 3.60 21.03
N ALA A 309 -4.76 2.78 20.36
CA ALA A 309 -5.04 2.22 19.04
C ALA A 309 -5.28 0.70 19.10
N GLU A 310 -5.86 0.15 18.03
CA GLU A 310 -5.85 -1.29 17.84
C GLU A 310 -4.44 -1.79 17.51
N PRO A 311 -4.15 -3.10 17.70
CA PRO A 311 -2.89 -3.68 17.26
C PRO A 311 -2.73 -3.63 15.73
N TYR A 312 -1.49 -3.45 15.29
CA TYR A 312 -1.10 -3.52 13.89
C TYR A 312 -0.28 -4.78 13.65
N ILE A 313 -0.64 -5.58 12.66
CA ILE A 313 0.11 -6.78 12.29
C ILE A 313 1.03 -6.47 11.12
N ALA A 314 2.24 -7.03 11.15
CA ALA A 314 3.19 -6.96 10.06
C ALA A 314 2.92 -8.10 9.08
N VAL A 315 2.25 -7.81 7.96
CA VAL A 315 2.10 -8.76 6.85
C VAL A 315 3.22 -8.51 5.85
N SER A 316 3.85 -9.58 5.37
CA SER A 316 5.00 -9.49 4.48
C SER A 316 4.87 -10.43 3.29
N PHE A 317 5.08 -9.89 2.11
CA PHE A 317 5.37 -10.64 0.90
C PHE A 317 6.88 -10.67 0.64
N ASP A 318 7.51 -9.50 0.72
CA ASP A 318 8.95 -9.26 0.63
C ASP A 318 9.41 -8.36 1.79
N GLU A 319 8.79 -7.20 1.93
CA GLU A 319 9.02 -6.23 3.00
C GLU A 319 7.78 -6.06 3.88
N PRO A 320 7.95 -5.97 5.23
CA PRO A 320 6.79 -5.91 6.14
C PRO A 320 5.97 -4.62 5.97
N ARG A 321 4.65 -4.79 6.00
CA ARG A 321 3.64 -3.74 6.05
C ARG A 321 2.85 -3.90 7.35
N TYR A 322 2.74 -2.84 8.12
CA TYR A 322 1.98 -2.82 9.37
C TYR A 322 0.57 -2.31 9.08
N ILE A 323 -0.38 -3.22 9.09
CA ILE A 323 -1.79 -2.96 8.81
C ILE A 323 -2.65 -3.15 10.07
N PRO A 324 -3.80 -2.45 10.20
CA PRO A 324 -4.72 -2.68 11.33
C PRO A 324 -5.16 -4.14 11.41
N PHE A 325 -5.17 -4.71 12.60
CA PHE A 325 -5.63 -6.08 12.81
C PHE A 325 -7.08 -6.28 12.35
N SER A 326 -7.93 -5.28 12.57
CA SER A 326 -9.33 -5.33 12.11
C SER A 326 -9.47 -5.46 10.60
N THR A 327 -8.59 -4.82 9.82
CA THR A 327 -8.58 -4.96 8.35
C THR A 327 -8.24 -6.40 7.94
N ALA A 328 -7.25 -7.01 8.57
CA ALA A 328 -6.91 -8.40 8.30
C ALA A 328 -8.06 -9.36 8.64
N MET A 329 -8.70 -9.16 9.79
CA MET A 329 -9.84 -10.00 10.22
C MET A 329 -11.07 -9.91 9.32
N GLN A 330 -11.24 -8.80 8.61
CA GLN A 330 -12.36 -8.63 7.68
C GLN A 330 -12.13 -9.28 6.32
N SER A 331 -10.87 -9.47 5.95
CA SER A 331 -10.48 -9.78 4.57
C SER A 331 -9.80 -11.14 4.41
N GLY A 332 -9.56 -11.91 5.47
CA GLY A 332 -8.86 -13.17 5.33
C GLY A 332 -8.72 -13.97 6.62
N ASP A 333 -7.95 -15.04 6.52
CA ASP A 333 -7.76 -16.03 7.57
C ASP A 333 -6.26 -16.28 7.85
N PHE A 334 -5.97 -16.77 9.05
CA PHE A 334 -4.62 -17.13 9.48
C PHE A 334 -4.43 -18.64 9.44
N TYR A 335 -3.25 -19.08 9.01
CA TYR A 335 -2.92 -20.50 8.84
C TYR A 335 -1.58 -20.84 9.49
N PRO A 336 -1.43 -22.02 10.09
CA PRO A 336 -0.12 -22.50 10.51
C PRO A 336 0.67 -22.88 9.25
N ASN A 337 1.93 -22.43 9.16
CA ASN A 337 2.79 -22.72 8.01
C ASN A 337 4.02 -23.53 8.45
#